data_0ed9cdc6a0286f5f37f5508c2feeaaf1
#
_entry.id   0ed9cdc6a0286f5f37f5508c2feeaaf1
#
_cell.length_a   1.000
_cell.length_b   1.000
_cell.length_c   1.000
_cell.angle_alpha   90.00
_cell.angle_beta   90.00
_cell.angle_gamma   90.00
#
_symmetry.space_group_name_H-M   'P 1'
#
loop_
_entity.id
_entity.type
_entity.pdbx_description
1 polymer ?
#
loop_
_entity_poly.entity_id
_entity_poly.type
_entity_poly.pdbx_seq_one_letter_code
_entity_poly.pdbx_strand_id
1 'polypeptide(L)' 'MPSIQQFDTTMHLLHKVLDLRATNQEVIAANIANAETPG' A
#
# COMPACT_ATOMS: atom_id res chain seq x y z
N MET A 1 6.52 23.25 -16.90
CA MET A 1 7.02 22.73 -15.63
C MET A 1 5.90 22.49 -14.65
N PRO A 2 5.90 21.36 -13.95
CA PRO A 2 4.89 21.15 -12.94
C PRO A 2 5.07 22.15 -11.79
N SER A 3 3.95 22.63 -11.26
CA SER A 3 3.96 23.54 -10.12
C SER A 3 4.30 22.79 -8.85
N ILE A 4 4.62 23.51 -7.78
CA ILE A 4 4.83 22.92 -6.45
C ILE A 4 3.56 22.19 -6.00
N GLN A 5 2.40 22.76 -6.28
CA GLN A 5 1.11 22.16 -5.95
C GLN A 5 0.93 20.83 -6.67
N GLN A 6 1.31 20.77 -7.93
CA GLN A 6 1.23 19.57 -8.74
C GLN A 6 2.17 18.48 -8.21
N PHE A 7 3.36 18.90 -7.79
CA PHE A 7 4.33 18.00 -7.16
C PHE A 7 3.77 17.41 -5.88
N ASP A 8 3.19 18.24 -5.02
CA ASP A 8 2.62 17.79 -3.76
C ASP A 8 1.48 16.79 -3.98
N THR A 9 0.62 17.07 -4.96
CA THR A 9 -0.49 16.18 -5.29
C THR A 9 0.04 14.82 -5.77
N THR A 10 1.05 14.84 -6.60
CA THR A 10 1.66 13.62 -7.12
C THR A 10 2.29 12.80 -5.99
N MET A 11 3.01 13.47 -5.10
CA MET A 11 3.63 12.79 -3.96
C MET A 11 2.58 12.21 -3.01
N HIS A 12 1.49 12.91 -2.81
CA HIS A 12 0.39 12.42 -1.98
C HIS A 12 -0.21 11.14 -2.57
N LEU A 13 -0.46 11.14 -3.87
CA LEU A 13 -0.98 9.96 -4.56
C LEU A 13 0.00 8.79 -4.50
N LEU A 14 1.28 9.08 -4.70
CA LEU A 14 2.32 8.05 -4.63
C LEU A 14 2.33 7.39 -3.25
N HIS A 15 2.29 8.20 -2.19
CA HIS A 15 2.27 7.66 -0.83
C HIS A 15 1.04 6.81 -0.58
N LYS A 16 -0.11 7.19 -1.12
CA LYS A 16 -1.33 6.38 -0.99
C LYS A 16 -1.21 5.04 -1.68
N VAL A 17 -0.60 5.01 -2.86
CA VAL A 17 -0.38 3.75 -3.58
C VAL A 17 0.56 2.84 -2.80
N LEU A 18 1.64 3.40 -2.26
CA LEU A 18 2.59 2.62 -1.46
C LEU A 18 1.91 2.06 -0.21
N ASP A 19 1.08 2.87 0.43
CA ASP A 19 0.34 2.44 1.62
C ASP A 19 -0.64 1.32 1.29
N LEU A 20 -1.33 1.44 0.17
CA LEU A 20 -2.25 0.41 -0.29
C LEU A 20 -1.52 -0.91 -0.57
N ARG A 21 -0.36 -0.84 -1.20
CA ARG A 21 0.45 -2.03 -1.49
C ARG A 21 0.93 -2.69 -0.21
N ALA A 22 1.36 -1.90 0.76
CA ALA A 22 1.80 -2.42 2.05
C ALA A 22 0.64 -3.11 2.78
N THR A 23 -0.54 -2.51 2.77
CA THR A 23 -1.74 -3.09 3.37
C THR A 23 -2.13 -4.39 2.69
N ASN A 24 -2.10 -4.43 1.36
CA ASN A 24 -2.38 -5.65 0.60
C ASN A 24 -1.42 -6.76 0.96
N GLN A 25 -0.14 -6.43 1.10
CA GLN A 25 0.87 -7.41 1.46
C GLN A 25 0.62 -8.00 2.85
N GLU A 26 0.20 -7.16 3.79
CA GLU A 26 -0.18 -7.61 5.13
C GLU A 26 -1.37 -8.57 5.09
N VAL A 27 -2.39 -8.23 4.32
CA VAL A 27 -3.59 -9.06 4.20
C VAL A 27 -3.26 -10.41 3.57
N ILE A 28 -2.46 -10.41 2.52
CA ILE A 28 -2.04 -11.64 1.86
C ILE A 28 -1.24 -12.52 2.81
N ALA A 29 -0.30 -11.92 3.54
CA ALA A 29 0.52 -12.65 4.52
C ALA A 29 -0.34 -13.24 5.63
N ALA A 30 -1.32 -12.47 6.12
CA ALA A 30 -2.23 -12.96 7.15
C ALA A 30 -3.08 -14.12 6.64
N ASN A 31 -3.56 -14.04 5.41
CA ASN A 31 -4.35 -15.12 4.81
C ASN A 31 -3.54 -16.40 4.66
N ILE A 32 -2.29 -16.27 4.24
CA ILE A 32 -1.41 -17.43 4.11
C ILE A 32 -1.16 -18.07 5.48
N ALA A 33 -0.87 -17.25 6.48
CA ALA A 33 -0.64 -17.73 7.85
C ALA A 33 -1.87 -18.46 8.39
N ASN A 34 -3.07 -17.92 8.16
CA ASN A 34 -4.31 -18.52 8.59
C ASN A 34 -4.59 -19.83 7.87
N ALA A 35 -4.23 -19.92 6.59
CA ALA A 35 -4.44 -21.15 5.80
C ALA A 35 -3.53 -22.28 6.29
N GLU A 36 -2.38 -21.95 6.87
CA GLU A 36 -1.42 -22.93 7.37
C GLU A 36 -1.59 -23.25 8.85
N THR A 37 -2.52 -22.58 9.53
CA THR A 37 -2.78 -22.85 10.94
C THR A 37 -3.38 -24.25 11.09
N PRO A 38 -2.72 -25.13 11.87
CA PRO A 38 -3.25 -26.49 12.09
C PRO A 38 -4.46 -26.46 13.01
N GLY A 39 -5.44 -27.21 12.63
CA GLY A 39 -6.62 -27.41 13.44
C GLY A 39 -7.73 -26.45 13.23
#